data_76b514de5f1e2c609014c2e532226b00
#
_entry.id   76b514de5f1e2c609014c2e532226b00
#
_cell.length_a   1.000
_cell.length_b   1.000
_cell.length_c   1.000
_cell.angle_alpha   90.00
_cell.angle_beta   90.00
_cell.angle_gamma   90.00
#
_symmetry.space_group_name_H-M   'P 1'
#
loop_
_entity.id
_entity.type
_entity.pdbx_description
1 polymer ?
#
loop_
_entity_poly.entity_id
_entity_poly.type
_entity_poly.pdbx_seq_one_letter_code
_entity_poly.pdbx_strand_id
1 'polypeptide(L)'
;MILSQAILAHTDLLVDGHTDRYKQVGKVPGLCVGFVPGVMPGKWFNRWRDRYSALAPLTDVALGESKGLAALDAFADMVLVRAEDEPAARDKNLYHAIELYREVPVVVLPKDHLFTLLEAVPVADLAEEFLLQDPREIPGWEHTEQTRIVQESRPLPSMRHRADAVELVAAGLGLLVVPMSLARFYHRKDVTYRPVEGLEEYQVLLVWKRQARPEEREAVIQDFVGITRGRTAASQRGSDTRETALEKQGREKEEAKRKRQAANKRRETEDRKRRNAQKSGNLRQFQAQKGAKPAPKGSGRGSRGKKR
;
A
#
# COMPACT_ATOMS: atom_id res chain seq x y z
N MET A 1 19.11 32.88 6.65
CA MET A 1 20.29 32.01 6.45
C MET A 1 20.25 30.73 7.29
N ILE A 2 19.73 30.73 8.52
CA ILE A 2 19.67 29.53 9.40
C ILE A 2 18.69 28.45 8.90
N LEU A 3 17.56 28.83 8.30
CA LEU A 3 16.56 27.89 7.75
C LEU A 3 17.03 27.16 6.50
N SER A 4 17.95 27.72 5.70
CA SER A 4 18.47 27.11 4.48
C SER A 4 19.48 25.97 4.79
N GLN A 5 20.24 26.07 5.88
CA GLN A 5 21.18 25.03 6.30
C GLN A 5 20.48 23.82 6.93
N ALA A 6 19.38 24.05 7.66
CA ALA A 6 18.59 22.94 8.22
C ALA A 6 17.95 22.06 7.13
N ILE A 7 17.56 22.63 5.98
CA ILE A 7 16.93 21.89 4.87
C ILE A 7 17.95 21.02 4.13
N LEU A 8 19.20 21.49 3.97
CA LEU A 8 20.27 20.70 3.31
C LEU A 8 20.73 19.49 4.13
N ALA A 9 20.67 19.58 5.45
CA ALA A 9 21.04 18.49 6.36
C ALA A 9 20.03 17.32 6.39
N HIS A 10 18.86 17.47 5.76
CA HIS A 10 17.77 16.49 5.82
C HIS A 10 17.56 15.71 4.52
N THR A 11 18.36 16.00 3.48
CA THR A 11 18.23 15.36 2.16
C THR A 11 18.47 13.84 2.23
N ASP A 12 19.36 13.40 3.13
CA ASP A 12 19.70 12.00 3.33
C ASP A 12 18.61 11.18 4.05
N LEU A 13 17.55 11.83 4.53
CA LEU A 13 16.45 11.17 5.21
C LEU A 13 15.36 10.67 4.24
N LEU A 14 15.42 11.09 2.98
CA LEU A 14 14.36 10.92 1.99
C LEU A 14 14.73 9.87 0.95
N VAL A 15 13.73 9.19 0.42
CA VAL A 15 13.83 8.45 -0.83
C VAL A 15 13.68 9.47 -1.96
N ASP A 16 14.62 9.51 -2.91
CA ASP A 16 14.55 10.33 -4.11
C ASP A 16 14.38 11.86 -3.89
N GLY A 17 15.37 12.56 -3.34
CA GLY A 17 15.63 14.00 -3.53
C GLY A 17 14.47 15.02 -3.59
N HIS A 18 13.24 14.64 -3.20
CA HIS A 18 12.04 15.47 -3.29
C HIS A 18 12.01 16.55 -2.19
N THR A 19 13.00 17.42 -2.19
CA THR A 19 13.19 18.49 -1.18
C THR A 19 12.14 19.62 -1.24
N ASP A 20 11.46 19.84 -2.37
CA ASP A 20 10.60 21.01 -2.55
C ASP A 20 9.28 20.97 -1.76
N ARG A 21 8.76 19.78 -1.44
CA ARG A 21 7.56 19.64 -0.59
C ARG A 21 7.79 20.04 0.87
N TYR A 22 9.04 20.03 1.35
CA TYR A 22 9.40 20.24 2.77
C TYR A 22 9.60 21.71 3.14
N LYS A 23 9.83 22.58 2.19
CA LYS A 23 9.96 24.04 2.44
C LYS A 23 8.70 24.63 3.09
N GLN A 24 7.58 23.91 3.12
CA GLN A 24 6.31 24.35 3.69
C GLN A 24 5.93 23.69 5.03
N VAL A 25 6.63 22.63 5.48
CA VAL A 25 6.26 21.84 6.69
C VAL A 25 6.29 22.67 7.98
N GLY A 26 6.99 23.80 8.04
CA GLY A 26 7.00 24.69 9.21
C GLY A 26 5.96 25.82 9.20
N LYS A 27 5.13 25.95 8.15
CA LYS A 27 4.25 27.12 7.97
C LYS A 27 2.76 26.83 8.03
N VAL A 28 2.34 25.57 7.96
CA VAL A 28 0.91 25.20 7.96
C VAL A 28 0.63 24.34 9.19
N PRO A 29 -0.40 24.63 9.98
CA PRO A 29 -0.83 23.76 11.05
C PRO A 29 -1.39 22.47 10.44
N GLY A 30 -0.55 21.47 10.25
CA GLY A 30 -0.86 20.20 9.63
C GLY A 30 -0.18 19.04 10.36
N LEU A 31 -0.53 17.80 10.02
CA LEU A 31 0.11 16.61 10.53
C LEU A 31 1.17 16.13 9.52
N CYS A 32 2.41 15.96 9.96
CA CYS A 32 3.49 15.40 9.14
C CYS A 32 3.77 13.97 9.57
N VAL A 33 3.58 13.00 8.66
CA VAL A 33 3.80 11.57 8.92
C VAL A 33 4.81 11.00 7.94
N GLY A 34 5.97 10.56 8.48
CA GLY A 34 6.98 9.84 7.74
C GLY A 34 6.68 8.34 7.66
N PHE A 35 7.19 7.66 6.62
CA PHE A 35 7.11 6.20 6.53
C PHE A 35 8.29 5.63 5.75
N VAL A 36 8.83 4.50 6.24
CA VAL A 36 9.98 3.83 5.64
C VAL A 36 9.58 2.99 4.43
N PRO A 37 10.53 2.60 3.54
CA PRO A 37 10.25 1.84 2.32
C PRO A 37 9.45 0.56 2.60
N GLY A 38 8.55 0.22 1.69
CA GLY A 38 7.69 -0.96 1.79
C GLY A 38 6.46 -0.78 2.69
N VAL A 39 6.47 0.11 3.68
CA VAL A 39 5.30 0.42 4.50
C VAL A 39 4.29 1.20 3.66
N MET A 40 3.03 0.75 3.65
CA MET A 40 1.97 1.29 2.80
C MET A 40 0.83 1.93 3.62
N PRO A 41 0.99 3.17 4.12
CA PRO A 41 0.01 3.82 4.99
C PRO A 41 -1.20 4.41 4.25
N GLY A 42 -1.30 4.26 2.95
CA GLY A 42 -2.30 4.92 2.10
C GLY A 42 -3.74 4.81 2.58
N LYS A 43 -4.12 3.67 3.19
CA LYS A 43 -5.46 3.47 3.76
C LYS A 43 -5.76 4.43 4.92
N TRP A 44 -4.80 4.70 5.79
CA TRP A 44 -4.93 5.64 6.91
C TRP A 44 -4.86 7.07 6.43
N PHE A 45 -3.96 7.37 5.50
CA PHE A 45 -3.81 8.70 4.90
C PHE A 45 -5.08 9.13 4.15
N ASN A 46 -5.69 8.25 3.38
CA ASN A 46 -6.94 8.53 2.70
C ASN A 46 -8.09 8.78 3.69
N ARG A 47 -8.18 7.99 4.77
CA ARG A 47 -9.16 8.21 5.83
C ARG A 47 -8.96 9.55 6.53
N TRP A 48 -7.71 9.95 6.77
CA TRP A 48 -7.40 11.27 7.33
C TRP A 48 -7.83 12.39 6.39
N ARG A 49 -7.44 12.32 5.13
CA ARG A 49 -7.81 13.32 4.12
C ARG A 49 -9.32 13.48 3.96
N ASP A 50 -10.05 12.37 4.02
CA ASP A 50 -11.51 12.38 3.92
C ASP A 50 -12.19 13.04 5.14
N ARG A 51 -11.59 12.96 6.33
CA ARG A 51 -12.23 13.39 7.59
C ARG A 51 -11.68 14.68 8.15
N TYR A 52 -10.38 14.89 8.07
CA TYR A 52 -9.66 15.91 8.83
C TYR A 52 -8.92 16.93 7.96
N SER A 53 -8.98 16.85 6.63
CA SER A 53 -8.21 17.73 5.73
C SER A 53 -8.49 19.21 5.93
N ALA A 54 -9.71 19.58 6.38
CA ALA A 54 -10.06 20.97 6.67
C ALA A 54 -9.51 21.47 8.01
N LEU A 55 -9.23 20.58 8.98
CA LEU A 55 -8.72 20.93 10.31
C LEU A 55 -7.20 20.88 10.36
N ALA A 56 -6.62 19.80 9.82
CA ALA A 56 -5.20 19.57 9.81
C ALA A 56 -4.82 18.85 8.51
N PRO A 57 -4.31 19.55 7.50
CA PRO A 57 -3.82 18.95 6.28
C PRO A 57 -2.70 17.94 6.61
N LEU A 58 -2.70 16.79 5.93
CA LEU A 58 -1.70 15.76 6.08
C LEU A 58 -0.59 15.93 5.03
N THR A 59 0.64 16.00 5.52
CA THR A 59 1.87 15.87 4.74
C THR A 59 2.43 14.47 4.97
N ASP A 60 2.45 13.64 3.95
CA ASP A 60 3.04 12.31 3.97
C ASP A 60 4.43 12.33 3.33
N VAL A 61 5.38 11.63 3.97
CA VAL A 61 6.81 11.72 3.66
C VAL A 61 7.40 10.33 3.52
N ALA A 62 7.83 9.96 2.30
CA ALA A 62 8.62 8.75 2.12
C ALA A 62 10.05 8.98 2.63
N LEU A 63 10.49 8.15 3.55
CA LEU A 63 11.80 8.21 4.21
C LEU A 63 12.74 7.17 3.62
N GLY A 64 14.04 7.36 3.81
CA GLY A 64 15.04 6.32 3.62
C GLY A 64 14.93 5.20 4.66
N GLU A 65 15.62 4.09 4.44
CA GLU A 65 15.72 2.99 5.40
C GLU A 65 16.36 3.48 6.70
N SER A 66 15.84 3.03 7.85
CA SER A 66 16.33 3.40 9.19
C SER A 66 16.45 4.92 9.43
N LYS A 67 15.56 5.71 8.83
CA LYS A 67 15.54 7.18 8.94
C LYS A 67 14.32 7.73 9.67
N GLY A 68 13.48 6.88 10.23
CA GLY A 68 12.24 7.30 10.87
C GLY A 68 12.48 8.11 12.12
N LEU A 69 13.29 7.64 13.06
CA LEU A 69 13.56 8.35 14.31
C LEU A 69 14.29 9.68 14.06
N ALA A 70 15.23 9.71 13.11
CA ALA A 70 15.89 10.93 12.70
C ALA A 70 14.90 11.94 12.08
N ALA A 71 13.86 11.48 11.35
CA ALA A 71 12.81 12.34 10.84
C ALA A 71 11.93 12.93 11.96
N LEU A 72 11.68 12.19 13.06
CA LEU A 72 11.01 12.72 14.26
C LEU A 72 11.83 13.83 14.94
N ASP A 73 13.16 13.75 14.88
CA ASP A 73 14.03 14.80 15.41
C ASP A 73 14.01 16.05 14.53
N ALA A 74 13.85 15.84 13.24
CA ALA A 74 14.03 16.87 12.25
C ALA A 74 12.74 17.63 11.89
N PHE A 75 11.65 16.93 11.58
CA PHE A 75 10.45 17.57 11.01
C PHE A 75 9.13 16.77 11.17
N ALA A 76 9.18 15.45 11.36
CA ALA A 76 7.98 14.65 11.41
C ALA A 76 7.32 14.66 12.78
N ASP A 77 5.98 14.64 12.80
CA ASP A 77 5.22 14.47 14.04
C ASP A 77 5.14 13.02 14.46
N MET A 78 5.00 12.16 13.46
CA MET A 78 4.86 10.72 13.60
C MET A 78 5.60 10.01 12.48
N VAL A 79 6.04 8.77 12.73
CA VAL A 79 6.67 7.93 11.72
C VAL A 79 6.15 6.51 11.79
N LEU A 80 6.11 5.86 10.64
CA LEU A 80 5.87 4.42 10.52
C LEU A 80 7.21 3.74 10.21
N VAL A 81 7.66 2.90 11.14
CA VAL A 81 8.98 2.26 11.09
C VAL A 81 8.86 0.77 11.41
N ARG A 82 9.87 -0.02 11.06
CA ARG A 82 10.04 -1.37 11.59
C ARG A 82 10.88 -1.33 12.84
N ALA A 83 10.41 -2.02 13.86
CA ALA A 83 11.08 -2.04 15.15
C ALA A 83 12.47 -2.69 15.09
N GLU A 84 12.68 -3.61 14.16
CA GLU A 84 13.93 -4.31 13.93
C GLU A 84 14.96 -3.40 13.24
N ASP A 85 14.52 -2.50 12.36
CA ASP A 85 15.38 -1.52 11.70
C ASP A 85 15.75 -0.35 12.62
N GLU A 86 14.87 -0.02 13.58
CA GLU A 86 15.04 1.09 14.53
C GLU A 86 14.67 0.64 15.97
N PRO A 87 15.47 -0.20 16.63
CA PRO A 87 15.13 -0.76 17.96
C PRO A 87 14.89 0.29 19.04
N ALA A 88 15.53 1.47 18.93
CA ALA A 88 15.31 2.58 19.85
C ALA A 88 13.86 3.13 19.83
N ALA A 89 13.07 2.81 18.80
CA ALA A 89 11.65 3.15 18.75
C ALA A 89 10.84 2.51 19.90
N ARG A 90 11.36 1.45 20.51
CA ARG A 90 10.76 0.77 21.67
C ARG A 90 11.06 1.42 23.02
N ASP A 91 11.94 2.45 23.05
CA ASP A 91 12.23 3.17 24.30
C ASP A 91 11.03 3.98 24.75
N LYS A 92 10.34 3.45 25.77
CA LYS A 92 9.13 4.05 26.35
C LYS A 92 9.40 5.38 27.09
N ASN A 93 10.63 5.76 27.35
CA ASN A 93 10.95 7.06 27.95
C ASN A 93 10.98 8.16 26.90
N LEU A 94 11.37 7.84 25.68
CA LEU A 94 11.54 8.79 24.58
C LEU A 94 10.33 8.83 23.64
N TYR A 95 9.70 7.67 23.41
CA TYR A 95 8.68 7.52 22.38
C TYR A 95 7.39 6.88 22.89
N HIS A 96 6.31 7.25 22.26
CA HIS A 96 5.10 6.45 22.18
C HIS A 96 5.20 5.57 20.93
N ALA A 97 4.97 4.28 21.07
CA ALA A 97 4.97 3.34 19.96
C ALA A 97 3.72 2.46 20.01
N ILE A 98 3.10 2.25 18.86
CA ILE A 98 1.93 1.39 18.70
C ILE A 98 2.23 0.40 17.59
N GLU A 99 2.14 -0.90 17.89
CA GLU A 99 2.19 -1.94 16.86
C GLU A 99 0.95 -1.83 15.97
N LEU A 100 1.16 -1.74 14.67
CA LEU A 100 0.07 -1.65 13.68
C LEU A 100 -0.21 -3.00 13.04
N TYR A 101 0.83 -3.70 12.62
CA TYR A 101 0.77 -5.03 12.02
C TYR A 101 2.16 -5.66 11.99
N ARG A 102 2.19 -6.92 11.57
CA ARG A 102 3.43 -7.68 11.37
C ARG A 102 3.60 -8.05 9.90
N GLU A 103 4.85 -8.19 9.48
CA GLU A 103 5.25 -8.56 8.13
C GLU A 103 6.00 -9.88 8.15
N VAL A 104 5.60 -10.78 7.27
CA VAL A 104 6.23 -12.09 7.13
C VAL A 104 7.65 -11.94 6.60
N PRO A 105 8.67 -12.57 7.22
CA PRO A 105 10.01 -12.64 6.67
C PRO A 105 10.02 -13.48 5.38
N VAL A 106 10.72 -12.97 4.37
CA VAL A 106 10.91 -13.69 3.10
C VAL A 106 12.38 -13.68 2.71
N VAL A 107 12.84 -14.73 2.08
CA VAL A 107 14.14 -14.76 1.41
C VAL A 107 13.98 -14.35 -0.05
N VAL A 108 14.71 -13.33 -0.47
CA VAL A 108 14.84 -12.90 -1.87
C VAL A 108 15.96 -13.71 -2.51
N LEU A 109 15.68 -14.28 -3.69
CA LEU A 109 16.57 -15.23 -4.36
C LEU A 109 16.42 -15.13 -5.89
N PRO A 110 17.44 -15.56 -6.67
CA PRO A 110 17.34 -15.66 -8.12
C PRO A 110 16.21 -16.61 -8.54
N LYS A 111 15.62 -16.40 -9.71
CA LYS A 111 14.51 -17.25 -10.19
C LYS A 111 14.89 -18.70 -10.49
N ASP A 112 16.15 -18.96 -10.73
CA ASP A 112 16.73 -20.29 -11.00
C ASP A 112 17.27 -20.97 -9.74
N HIS A 113 17.16 -20.37 -8.57
CA HIS A 113 17.57 -20.93 -7.29
C HIS A 113 16.69 -22.13 -6.90
N LEU A 114 17.29 -23.16 -6.27
CA LEU A 114 16.58 -24.38 -5.87
C LEU A 114 15.40 -24.12 -4.92
N PHE A 115 15.52 -23.13 -4.03
CA PHE A 115 14.44 -22.77 -3.11
C PHE A 115 13.17 -22.25 -3.81
N THR A 116 13.22 -21.94 -5.10
CA THR A 116 12.01 -21.59 -5.87
C THR A 116 11.03 -22.73 -6.00
N LEU A 117 11.48 -23.97 -5.80
CA LEU A 117 10.66 -25.18 -5.83
C LEU A 117 9.87 -25.39 -4.53
N LEU A 118 10.23 -24.67 -3.46
CA LEU A 118 9.57 -24.72 -2.16
C LEU A 118 8.44 -23.69 -2.08
N GLU A 119 7.40 -23.96 -1.31
CA GLU A 119 6.37 -22.98 -0.95
C GLU A 119 6.89 -22.01 0.12
N ALA A 120 7.66 -22.55 1.08
CA ALA A 120 8.36 -21.78 2.11
C ALA A 120 9.72 -22.44 2.38
N VAL A 121 10.70 -21.65 2.80
CA VAL A 121 12.07 -22.09 3.08
C VAL A 121 12.25 -22.22 4.59
N PRO A 122 12.58 -23.41 5.11
CA PRO A 122 12.97 -23.53 6.52
C PRO A 122 14.20 -22.67 6.82
N VAL A 123 14.22 -21.98 7.97
CA VAL A 123 15.37 -21.14 8.36
C VAL A 123 16.67 -21.96 8.46
N ALA A 124 16.57 -23.25 8.80
CA ALA A 124 17.73 -24.14 8.87
C ALA A 124 18.45 -24.29 7.52
N ASP A 125 17.69 -24.31 6.41
CA ASP A 125 18.27 -24.47 5.07
C ASP A 125 19.05 -23.20 4.65
N LEU A 126 18.71 -22.03 5.20
CA LEU A 126 19.47 -20.80 4.96
C LEU A 126 20.84 -20.80 5.64
N ALA A 127 21.10 -21.72 6.58
CA ALA A 127 22.40 -21.80 7.26
C ALA A 127 23.57 -22.18 6.32
N GLU A 128 23.27 -22.80 5.18
CA GLU A 128 24.24 -23.17 4.14
C GLU A 128 24.40 -22.10 3.05
N GLU A 129 23.57 -21.05 3.09
CA GLU A 129 23.56 -20.01 2.08
C GLU A 129 24.30 -18.75 2.57
N PHE A 130 24.98 -18.07 1.65
CA PHE A 130 25.60 -16.79 1.94
C PHE A 130 24.55 -15.68 1.90
N LEU A 131 24.40 -14.96 3.02
CA LEU A 131 23.44 -13.86 3.11
C LEU A 131 24.14 -12.51 2.84
N LEU A 132 23.48 -11.67 2.05
CA LEU A 132 23.91 -10.30 1.75
C LEU A 132 23.47 -9.32 2.85
N GLN A 133 23.57 -9.75 4.09
CA GLN A 133 23.34 -9.00 5.32
C GLN A 133 23.97 -9.73 6.50
N ASP A 134 24.13 -9.04 7.61
CA ASP A 134 24.52 -9.70 8.86
C ASP A 134 23.34 -10.55 9.37
N PRO A 135 23.51 -11.88 9.52
CA PRO A 135 22.43 -12.71 10.06
C PRO A 135 21.91 -12.25 11.42
N ARG A 136 22.72 -11.56 12.24
CA ARG A 136 22.31 -11.00 13.54
C ARG A 136 21.24 -9.91 13.44
N GLU A 137 21.04 -9.34 12.26
CA GLU A 137 19.97 -8.36 11.99
C GLU A 137 18.61 -9.03 11.67
N ILE A 138 18.60 -10.37 11.54
CA ILE A 138 17.39 -11.12 11.18
C ILE A 138 16.65 -11.51 12.46
N PRO A 139 15.38 -11.09 12.65
CA PRO A 139 14.62 -11.40 13.85
C PRO A 139 14.43 -12.91 14.06
N GLY A 140 14.72 -13.39 15.27
CA GLY A 140 14.51 -14.79 15.63
C GLY A 140 15.50 -15.77 14.99
N TRP A 141 16.56 -15.31 14.32
CA TRP A 141 17.59 -16.19 13.77
C TRP A 141 18.56 -16.61 14.88
N GLU A 142 18.57 -17.90 15.19
CA GLU A 142 19.62 -18.51 16.04
C GLU A 142 20.81 -18.91 15.16
N HIS A 143 21.99 -18.27 15.42
CA HIS A 143 23.20 -18.54 14.65
C HIS A 143 23.75 -19.92 14.94
N THR A 144 23.90 -20.72 13.92
CA THR A 144 24.62 -22.00 13.98
C THR A 144 26.09 -21.78 13.62
N GLU A 145 26.95 -22.73 14.01
CA GLU A 145 28.36 -22.73 13.58
C GLU A 145 28.46 -22.77 12.05
N GLN A 146 27.55 -23.49 11.38
CA GLN A 146 27.48 -23.54 9.92
C GLN A 146 27.21 -22.17 9.31
N THR A 147 26.22 -21.43 9.84
CA THR A 147 25.94 -20.05 9.41
C THR A 147 27.16 -19.16 9.53
N ARG A 148 27.90 -19.26 10.66
CA ARG A 148 29.12 -18.50 10.88
C ARG A 148 30.20 -18.81 9.85
N ILE A 149 30.46 -20.11 9.60
CA ILE A 149 31.48 -20.57 8.63
C ILE A 149 31.14 -20.04 7.24
N VAL A 150 29.90 -20.18 6.80
CA VAL A 150 29.47 -19.71 5.48
C VAL A 150 29.59 -18.21 5.36
N GLN A 151 29.15 -17.47 6.37
CA GLN A 151 29.17 -16.00 6.35
C GLN A 151 30.60 -15.43 6.41
N GLU A 152 31.53 -16.09 7.12
CA GLU A 152 32.94 -15.71 7.19
C GLU A 152 33.76 -16.17 5.95
N SER A 153 33.19 -17.00 5.08
CA SER A 153 33.89 -17.53 3.88
C SER A 153 34.32 -16.44 2.90
N ARG A 154 33.60 -15.31 2.91
CA ARG A 154 33.92 -14.13 2.09
C ARG A 154 33.42 -12.85 2.77
N PRO A 155 34.05 -11.68 2.50
CA PRO A 155 33.58 -10.43 3.07
C PRO A 155 32.20 -10.04 2.54
N LEU A 156 31.38 -9.49 3.42
CA LEU A 156 30.10 -8.88 3.02
C LEU A 156 30.36 -7.66 2.12
N PRO A 157 29.78 -7.59 0.92
CA PRO A 157 29.91 -6.43 0.05
C PRO A 157 29.42 -5.14 0.73
N SER A 158 30.07 -4.02 0.41
CA SER A 158 29.61 -2.71 0.88
C SER A 158 28.32 -2.33 0.14
N MET A 159 27.23 -2.18 0.87
CA MET A 159 25.90 -1.83 0.35
C MET A 159 25.38 -0.60 1.11
N ARG A 160 24.82 0.36 0.40
CA ARG A 160 24.24 1.57 1.01
C ARG A 160 22.78 1.38 1.40
N HIS A 161 22.07 0.54 0.64
CA HIS A 161 20.66 0.27 0.78
C HIS A 161 20.35 -1.20 0.48
N ARG A 162 19.21 -1.70 0.96
CA ARG A 162 18.75 -3.06 0.61
C ARG A 162 18.48 -3.24 -0.90
N ALA A 163 18.23 -2.14 -1.63
CA ALA A 163 18.19 -2.16 -3.09
C ALA A 163 19.48 -2.70 -3.71
N ASP A 164 20.64 -2.26 -3.21
CA ASP A 164 21.97 -2.73 -3.66
C ASP A 164 22.10 -4.25 -3.42
N ALA A 165 21.63 -4.72 -2.25
CA ALA A 165 21.62 -6.16 -1.94
C ALA A 165 20.74 -6.96 -2.92
N VAL A 166 19.57 -6.44 -3.30
CA VAL A 166 18.70 -7.12 -4.28
C VAL A 166 19.36 -7.20 -5.67
N GLU A 167 20.17 -6.22 -6.05
CA GLU A 167 20.98 -6.31 -7.28
C GLU A 167 22.04 -7.41 -7.21
N LEU A 168 22.69 -7.55 -6.06
CA LEU A 168 23.65 -8.63 -5.82
C LEU A 168 22.99 -10.01 -5.76
N VAL A 169 21.76 -10.12 -5.22
CA VAL A 169 20.94 -11.34 -5.31
C VAL A 169 20.68 -11.69 -6.77
N ALA A 170 20.29 -10.71 -7.59
CA ALA A 170 20.04 -10.93 -9.01
C ALA A 170 21.29 -11.40 -9.78
N ALA A 171 22.48 -10.99 -9.31
CA ALA A 171 23.76 -11.46 -9.84
C ALA A 171 24.21 -12.83 -9.28
N GLY A 172 23.43 -13.49 -8.43
CA GLY A 172 23.75 -14.79 -7.85
C GLY A 172 24.84 -14.75 -6.77
N LEU A 173 25.06 -13.58 -6.15
CA LEU A 173 26.14 -13.41 -5.16
C LEU A 173 25.74 -13.76 -3.73
N GLY A 174 24.50 -14.12 -3.50
CA GLY A 174 23.96 -14.53 -2.20
C GLY A 174 22.46 -14.32 -2.12
N LEU A 175 21.88 -14.55 -0.96
CA LEU A 175 20.47 -14.38 -0.66
C LEU A 175 20.25 -13.19 0.29
N LEU A 176 19.01 -12.71 0.40
CA LEU A 176 18.68 -11.59 1.27
C LEU A 176 17.35 -11.88 1.99
N VAL A 177 17.35 -11.80 3.33
CA VAL A 177 16.14 -11.96 4.14
C VAL A 177 15.59 -10.58 4.50
N VAL A 178 14.35 -10.31 4.12
CA VAL A 178 13.67 -9.03 4.34
C VAL A 178 12.19 -9.23 4.63
N PRO A 179 11.48 -8.20 5.17
CA PRO A 179 10.03 -8.21 5.19
C PRO A 179 9.44 -8.33 3.78
N MET A 180 8.34 -9.06 3.63
CA MET A 180 7.69 -9.28 2.33
C MET A 180 7.37 -7.97 1.60
N SER A 181 7.04 -6.91 2.32
CA SER A 181 6.75 -5.60 1.72
C SER A 181 7.96 -4.99 1.05
N LEU A 182 9.17 -5.17 1.62
CA LEU A 182 10.42 -4.71 1.00
C LEU A 182 10.79 -5.55 -0.22
N ALA A 183 10.61 -6.87 -0.18
CA ALA A 183 10.81 -7.72 -1.35
C ALA A 183 9.90 -7.31 -2.53
N ARG A 184 8.67 -6.85 -2.23
CA ARG A 184 7.75 -6.30 -3.24
C ARG A 184 8.12 -4.90 -3.70
N PHE A 185 8.62 -4.07 -2.78
CA PHE A 185 9.02 -2.70 -3.07
C PHE A 185 10.25 -2.65 -4.00
N TYR A 186 11.25 -3.52 -3.77
CA TYR A 186 12.45 -3.66 -4.59
C TYR A 186 12.33 -4.76 -5.66
N HIS A 187 11.11 -5.03 -6.11
CA HIS A 187 10.84 -6.09 -7.08
C HIS A 187 11.65 -5.92 -8.37
N ARG A 188 12.26 -7.03 -8.84
CA ARG A 188 12.96 -7.13 -10.13
C ARG A 188 12.46 -8.36 -10.91
N LYS A 189 12.67 -8.35 -12.23
CA LYS A 189 12.24 -9.45 -13.10
C LYS A 189 13.05 -10.73 -12.93
N ASP A 190 14.29 -10.61 -12.47
CA ASP A 190 15.30 -11.67 -12.35
C ASP A 190 15.34 -12.31 -10.95
N VAL A 191 14.66 -11.73 -9.98
CA VAL A 191 14.52 -12.28 -8.63
C VAL A 191 13.09 -12.69 -8.30
N THR A 192 12.94 -13.50 -7.28
CA THR A 192 11.67 -13.85 -6.64
C THR A 192 11.87 -13.93 -5.13
N TYR A 193 10.83 -14.25 -4.39
CA TYR A 193 10.95 -14.46 -2.94
C TYR A 193 10.12 -15.64 -2.48
N ARG A 194 10.51 -16.22 -1.32
CA ARG A 194 9.77 -17.26 -0.60
C ARG A 194 9.64 -16.89 0.87
N PRO A 195 8.52 -17.17 1.52
CA PRO A 195 8.42 -17.08 2.98
C PRO A 195 9.51 -17.90 3.66
N VAL A 196 9.99 -17.42 4.81
CA VAL A 196 10.92 -18.18 5.64
C VAL A 196 10.19 -18.64 6.89
N GLU A 197 10.20 -19.98 7.11
CA GLU A 197 9.62 -20.58 8.31
C GLU A 197 10.65 -20.64 9.44
N GLY A 198 10.19 -20.37 10.67
CA GLY A 198 11.04 -20.43 11.87
C GLY A 198 11.65 -19.08 12.25
N LEU A 199 11.36 -18.00 11.52
CA LEU A 199 11.75 -16.64 11.89
C LEU A 199 10.60 -15.86 12.52
N GLU A 200 10.94 -14.88 13.36
CA GLU A 200 9.96 -13.92 13.88
C GLU A 200 9.51 -12.94 12.79
N GLU A 201 8.24 -12.53 12.87
CA GLU A 201 7.70 -11.52 11.97
C GLU A 201 8.21 -10.11 12.33
N TYR A 202 8.46 -9.29 11.34
CA TYR A 202 8.85 -7.89 11.51
C TYR A 202 7.68 -7.05 12.01
N GLN A 203 7.91 -6.23 13.03
CA GLN A 203 6.87 -5.39 13.64
C GLN A 203 6.86 -3.99 13.01
N VAL A 204 5.74 -3.58 12.44
CA VAL A 204 5.54 -2.21 11.98
C VAL A 204 4.88 -1.38 13.06
N LEU A 205 5.56 -0.32 13.47
CA LEU A 205 5.16 0.57 14.55
C LEU A 205 4.79 1.95 14.00
N LEU A 206 3.78 2.56 14.61
CA LEU A 206 3.55 4.01 14.55
C LEU A 206 4.20 4.63 15.78
N VAL A 207 5.15 5.55 15.57
CA VAL A 207 6.00 6.12 16.62
C VAL A 207 5.91 7.64 16.61
N TRP A 208 5.87 8.25 17.80
CA TRP A 208 6.00 9.71 17.99
C TRP A 208 6.66 10.01 19.34
N LYS A 209 7.27 11.18 19.45
CA LYS A 209 8.03 11.58 20.64
C LYS A 209 7.15 11.77 21.87
N ARG A 210 7.67 11.39 23.04
CA ARG A 210 7.16 11.81 24.35
C ARG A 210 7.70 13.18 24.70
N GLN A 211 6.96 14.20 24.34
CA GLN A 211 7.30 15.60 24.67
C GLN A 211 6.04 16.38 24.93
N ALA A 212 6.14 17.41 25.77
CA ALA A 212 5.05 18.36 25.96
C ALA A 212 4.74 19.09 24.65
N ARG A 213 3.47 19.16 24.29
CA ARG A 213 2.96 19.85 23.10
C ARG A 213 1.76 20.71 23.47
N PRO A 214 1.43 21.73 22.67
CA PRO A 214 0.13 22.38 22.74
C PRO A 214 -1.00 21.35 22.62
N GLU A 215 -2.08 21.52 23.40
CA GLU A 215 -3.22 20.58 23.44
C GLU A 215 -3.81 20.32 22.05
N GLU A 216 -3.89 21.35 21.22
CA GLU A 216 -4.38 21.23 19.84
C GLU A 216 -3.52 20.27 18.99
N ARG A 217 -2.19 20.29 19.19
CA ARG A 217 -1.27 19.41 18.46
C ARG A 217 -1.37 17.98 18.96
N GLU A 218 -1.49 17.79 20.26
CA GLU A 218 -1.70 16.47 20.86
C GLU A 218 -3.03 15.86 20.38
N ALA A 219 -4.10 16.65 20.30
CA ALA A 219 -5.39 16.20 19.79
C ALA A 219 -5.29 15.68 18.33
N VAL A 220 -4.55 16.38 17.46
CA VAL A 220 -4.31 15.96 16.07
C VAL A 220 -3.58 14.62 16.02
N ILE A 221 -2.55 14.43 16.86
CA ILE A 221 -1.82 13.16 16.95
C ILE A 221 -2.76 12.03 17.41
N GLN A 222 -3.56 12.26 18.46
CA GLN A 222 -4.48 11.28 19.00
C GLN A 222 -5.62 10.92 18.02
N ASP A 223 -6.04 11.85 17.18
CA ASP A 223 -7.00 11.58 16.12
C ASP A 223 -6.40 10.65 15.05
N PHE A 224 -5.14 10.85 14.66
CA PHE A 224 -4.45 9.95 13.73
C PHE A 224 -4.25 8.55 14.34
N VAL A 225 -3.86 8.46 15.61
CA VAL A 225 -3.81 7.21 16.37
C VAL A 225 -5.17 6.51 16.36
N GLY A 226 -6.26 7.28 16.52
CA GLY A 226 -7.62 6.74 16.43
C GLY A 226 -7.93 6.12 15.06
N ILE A 227 -7.51 6.76 13.98
CA ILE A 227 -7.67 6.24 12.61
C ILE A 227 -6.89 4.94 12.41
N THR A 228 -5.64 4.87 12.88
CA THR A 228 -4.82 3.66 12.74
C THR A 228 -5.40 2.48 13.52
N ARG A 229 -6.00 2.73 14.68
CA ARG A 229 -6.70 1.75 15.51
C ARG A 229 -8.11 1.39 15.01
N GLY A 230 -8.54 1.92 13.87
CA GLY A 230 -9.81 1.57 13.25
C GLY A 230 -11.02 2.32 13.82
N ARG A 231 -10.84 3.43 14.54
CA ARG A 231 -11.98 4.28 14.93
C ARG A 231 -12.81 4.64 13.71
N THR A 232 -14.08 4.27 13.78
CA THR A 232 -15.07 4.74 12.80
C THR A 232 -15.59 6.11 13.21
N ALA A 233 -16.17 6.87 12.28
CA ALA A 233 -16.80 8.16 12.58
C ALA A 233 -17.87 8.10 13.67
N ALA A 234 -18.42 6.91 13.94
CA ALA A 234 -19.45 6.66 14.96
C ALA A 234 -18.91 6.32 16.35
N SER A 235 -17.58 6.22 16.56
CA SER A 235 -16.99 5.87 17.85
C SER A 235 -16.76 7.14 18.70
N GLN A 236 -17.79 7.59 19.39
CA GLN A 236 -17.73 8.71 20.33
C GLN A 236 -17.00 8.31 21.62
N ARG A 237 -15.84 8.92 21.88
CA ARG A 237 -15.30 9.14 23.23
C ARG A 237 -14.49 10.43 23.23
N GLY A 238 -15.12 11.49 23.71
CA GLY A 238 -14.48 12.68 24.27
C GLY A 238 -13.98 13.72 23.26
N SER A 239 -14.89 14.53 22.77
CA SER A 239 -14.78 15.97 22.48
C SER A 239 -16.09 16.45 21.83
N ASP A 240 -17.06 16.72 22.65
CA ASP A 240 -18.46 16.98 22.23
C ASP A 240 -18.73 18.30 21.50
N THR A 241 -17.73 19.11 21.18
CA THR A 241 -17.99 20.46 20.63
C THR A 241 -17.36 20.74 19.24
N ARG A 242 -16.40 19.92 18.77
CA ARG A 242 -15.80 20.05 17.42
C ARG A 242 -16.30 19.02 16.42
N GLU A 243 -16.84 17.91 16.92
CA GLU A 243 -17.25 16.74 16.12
C GLU A 243 -18.50 17.00 15.27
N THR A 244 -19.47 17.78 15.77
CA THR A 244 -20.79 17.93 15.14
C THR A 244 -20.78 18.59 13.76
N ALA A 245 -19.90 19.56 13.50
CA ALA A 245 -19.85 20.25 12.19
C ALA A 245 -19.11 19.42 11.11
N LEU A 246 -18.07 18.67 11.49
CA LEU A 246 -17.25 17.87 10.58
C LEU A 246 -17.86 16.52 10.25
N GLU A 247 -18.48 15.87 11.23
CA GLU A 247 -19.26 14.66 11.02
C GLU A 247 -20.42 14.88 10.07
N LYS A 248 -21.09 16.04 10.21
CA LYS A 248 -22.20 16.42 9.32
C LYS A 248 -21.72 16.59 7.87
N GLN A 249 -20.60 17.26 7.65
CA GLN A 249 -20.01 17.40 6.31
C GLN A 249 -19.46 16.07 5.74
N GLY A 250 -18.88 15.21 6.58
CA GLY A 250 -18.41 13.89 6.18
C GLY A 250 -19.56 12.98 5.76
N ARG A 251 -20.64 12.94 6.54
CA ARG A 251 -21.86 12.18 6.23
C ARG A 251 -22.54 12.68 4.96
N GLU A 252 -22.65 14.00 4.79
CA GLU A 252 -23.26 14.59 3.59
C GLU A 252 -22.47 14.26 2.31
N LYS A 253 -21.12 14.27 2.37
CA LYS A 253 -20.27 13.88 1.23
C LYS A 253 -20.37 12.38 0.91
N GLU A 254 -20.41 11.52 1.92
CA GLU A 254 -20.53 10.07 1.72
C GLU A 254 -21.93 9.69 1.22
N GLU A 255 -22.96 10.34 1.73
CA GLU A 255 -24.34 10.17 1.26
C GLU A 255 -24.51 10.68 -0.18
N ALA A 256 -23.90 11.82 -0.52
CA ALA A 256 -23.88 12.34 -1.89
C ALA A 256 -23.14 11.39 -2.86
N LYS A 257 -22.02 10.77 -2.42
CA LYS A 257 -21.26 9.79 -3.19
C LYS A 257 -22.09 8.50 -3.40
N ARG A 258 -22.77 8.01 -2.35
CA ARG A 258 -23.69 6.86 -2.44
C ARG A 258 -24.87 7.15 -3.37
N LYS A 259 -25.47 8.35 -3.27
CA LYS A 259 -26.56 8.77 -4.16
C LYS A 259 -26.11 8.85 -5.62
N ARG A 260 -24.90 9.37 -5.90
CA ARG A 260 -24.30 9.39 -7.25
C ARG A 260 -24.04 7.98 -7.78
N GLN A 261 -23.48 7.09 -6.98
CA GLN A 261 -23.25 5.70 -7.39
C GLN A 261 -24.55 4.94 -7.65
N ALA A 262 -25.57 5.14 -6.80
CA ALA A 262 -26.88 4.54 -6.99
C ALA A 262 -27.59 5.09 -8.24
N ALA A 263 -27.47 6.39 -8.51
CA ALA A 263 -28.02 7.02 -9.72
C ALA A 263 -27.34 6.51 -11.00
N ASN A 264 -26.02 6.36 -10.99
CA ASN A 264 -25.27 5.78 -12.12
C ASN A 264 -25.67 4.31 -12.38
N LYS A 265 -25.79 3.51 -11.31
CA LYS A 265 -26.23 2.11 -11.43
C LYS A 265 -27.67 1.98 -11.95
N ARG A 266 -28.55 2.92 -11.58
CA ARG A 266 -29.91 2.99 -12.14
C ARG A 266 -29.90 3.38 -13.63
N ARG A 267 -29.08 4.36 -14.03
CA ARG A 267 -28.93 4.76 -15.44
C ARG A 267 -28.37 3.61 -16.29
N GLU A 268 -27.33 2.91 -15.81
CA GLU A 268 -26.79 1.74 -16.52
C GLU A 268 -27.81 0.61 -16.68
N THR A 269 -28.64 0.36 -15.65
CA THR A 269 -29.71 -0.66 -15.72
C THR A 269 -30.83 -0.25 -16.65
N GLU A 270 -31.20 1.04 -16.70
CA GLU A 270 -32.18 1.55 -17.66
C GLU A 270 -31.68 1.52 -19.10
N ASP A 271 -30.43 1.94 -19.32
CA ASP A 271 -29.80 1.87 -20.64
C ASP A 271 -29.66 0.43 -21.14
N ARG A 272 -29.34 -0.50 -20.24
CA ARG A 272 -29.32 -1.94 -20.55
C ARG A 272 -30.74 -2.46 -20.91
N LYS A 273 -31.75 -2.03 -20.19
CA LYS A 273 -33.16 -2.37 -20.53
C LYS A 273 -33.59 -1.78 -21.88
N ARG A 274 -33.25 -0.51 -22.16
CA ARG A 274 -33.52 0.14 -23.47
C ARG A 274 -32.80 -0.56 -24.62
N ARG A 275 -31.51 -0.91 -24.47
CA ARG A 275 -30.78 -1.67 -25.50
C ARG A 275 -31.35 -3.06 -25.74
N ASN A 276 -31.82 -3.76 -24.69
CA ASN A 276 -32.46 -5.07 -24.83
C ASN A 276 -33.85 -4.96 -25.47
N ALA A 277 -34.64 -3.93 -25.15
CA ALA A 277 -35.93 -3.66 -25.79
C ALA A 277 -35.75 -3.32 -27.28
N GLN A 278 -34.72 -2.53 -27.63
CA GLN A 278 -34.41 -2.22 -29.04
C GLN A 278 -33.97 -3.46 -29.83
N LYS A 279 -33.16 -4.33 -29.21
CA LYS A 279 -32.74 -5.61 -29.84
C LYS A 279 -33.91 -6.55 -30.06
N SER A 280 -34.83 -6.66 -29.10
CA SER A 280 -36.07 -7.48 -29.25
C SER A 280 -37.07 -6.90 -30.22
N GLY A 281 -37.17 -5.56 -30.34
CA GLY A 281 -37.98 -4.88 -31.34
C GLY A 281 -37.48 -5.14 -32.78
N ASN A 282 -36.16 -4.98 -32.98
CA ASN A 282 -35.51 -5.27 -34.26
C ASN A 282 -35.64 -6.77 -34.66
N LEU A 283 -35.56 -7.68 -33.70
CA LEU A 283 -35.73 -9.12 -33.96
C LEU A 283 -37.15 -9.46 -34.39
N ARG A 284 -38.18 -8.82 -33.79
CA ARG A 284 -39.60 -8.98 -34.20
C ARG A 284 -39.85 -8.40 -35.58
N GLN A 285 -39.29 -7.25 -35.94
CA GLN A 285 -39.40 -6.69 -37.31
C GLN A 285 -38.71 -7.58 -38.34
N PHE A 286 -37.57 -8.14 -38.05
CA PHE A 286 -36.85 -9.04 -38.95
C PHE A 286 -37.60 -10.37 -39.15
N GLN A 287 -38.25 -10.90 -38.13
CA GLN A 287 -39.13 -12.09 -38.22
C GLN A 287 -40.42 -11.81 -38.98
N ALA A 288 -41.04 -10.61 -38.83
CA ALA A 288 -42.19 -10.20 -39.58
C ALA A 288 -41.92 -10.04 -41.09
N GLN A 289 -40.72 -9.56 -41.48
CA GLN A 289 -40.32 -9.50 -42.88
C GLN A 289 -40.03 -10.85 -43.53
N LYS A 290 -39.60 -11.86 -42.76
CA LYS A 290 -39.36 -13.24 -43.25
C LYS A 290 -40.65 -14.07 -43.36
N GLY A 291 -41.73 -13.67 -42.71
CA GLY A 291 -43.02 -14.41 -42.68
C GLY A 291 -43.99 -14.07 -43.80
N ALA A 292 -43.70 -13.10 -44.65
CA ALA A 292 -44.57 -12.75 -45.79
C ALA A 292 -44.28 -13.73 -46.97
N LYS A 293 -45.07 -14.77 -47.09
CA LYS A 293 -45.11 -15.65 -48.26
C LYS A 293 -45.61 -14.84 -49.47
N PRO A 294 -45.00 -14.93 -50.64
CA PRO A 294 -45.53 -14.33 -51.87
C PRO A 294 -46.81 -15.03 -52.25
N ALA A 295 -47.84 -14.23 -52.60
CA ALA A 295 -49.13 -14.70 -53.07
C ALA A 295 -48.96 -15.49 -54.39
N PRO A 296 -49.72 -16.58 -54.61
CA PRO A 296 -49.65 -17.36 -55.81
C PRO A 296 -50.28 -16.56 -57.01
N LYS A 297 -49.52 -16.43 -58.08
CA LYS A 297 -50.01 -15.86 -59.35
C LYS A 297 -51.04 -16.80 -59.91
N GLY A 298 -52.28 -16.26 -60.09
CA GLY A 298 -53.42 -16.94 -60.72
C GLY A 298 -53.09 -17.32 -62.16
N SER A 299 -53.30 -18.58 -62.49
CA SER A 299 -53.26 -19.12 -63.85
C SER A 299 -54.60 -18.80 -64.56
N GLY A 300 -54.56 -17.95 -65.59
CA GLY A 300 -55.63 -17.71 -66.50
C GLY A 300 -55.93 -18.93 -67.35
N ARG A 301 -57.21 -19.32 -67.31
CA ARG A 301 -57.81 -20.28 -68.20
C ARG A 301 -57.84 -19.74 -69.64
N GLY A 302 -57.30 -20.48 -70.56
CA GLY A 302 -57.54 -20.31 -71.99
C GLY A 302 -58.12 -21.60 -72.59
N SER A 303 -59.40 -21.54 -72.91
CA SER A 303 -60.21 -22.54 -73.58
C SER A 303 -59.98 -22.55 -75.06
N ARG A 304 -60.08 -23.71 -75.70
CA ARG A 304 -60.52 -24.11 -77.04
C ARG A 304 -59.59 -25.24 -77.56
N GLY A 305 -60.10 -26.27 -78.17
CA GLY A 305 -61.31 -26.59 -78.91
C GLY A 305 -61.01 -27.78 -79.79
N LYS A 306 -61.91 -28.68 -79.78
CA LYS A 306 -62.45 -29.58 -80.85
C LYS A 306 -61.57 -30.13 -81.99
N LYS A 307 -61.79 -31.39 -82.25
CA LYS A 307 -61.89 -32.21 -83.48
C LYS A 307 -60.67 -33.01 -83.85
N ARG A 308 -60.75 -34.24 -83.99
CA ARG A 308 -61.52 -35.39 -84.55
C ARG A 308 -60.88 -36.64 -84.05
#